data_37c109e268bdbb61b7b02299067e1713
#
_entry.id   37c109e268bdbb61b7b02299067e1713
#
_cell.length_a   1.000
_cell.length_b   1.000
_cell.length_c   1.000
_cell.angle_alpha   90.00
_cell.angle_beta   90.00
_cell.angle_gamma   90.00
#
_symmetry.space_group_name_H-M   'P 1'
#
loop_
_entity.id
_entity.type
_entity.pdbx_description
1 polymer ?
#
loop_
_entity_poly.entity_id
_entity_poly.type
_entity_poly.pdbx_seq_one_letter_code
_entity_poly.pdbx_strand_id
1 'polypeptide(L)'
;MLTFVTGSLALERADKHYAIMDNDWYTAGFVPYLVALDGDVEILGLASDTANTWQAQGALHAVATLEAGNLSCIPVYSGATWPLINTPNRFHAWEMIHGVLPWQGAFAPENKTLEAEGGDPKSGDPNRIVKEAFKEGFPKGRPENSTSAANFMVEMVHKYPGQVTIYSAGALTNVALAVRMDPQFASLAKDLVIMGGYVDLNMLQATGNIMQADHQSDINLMIDPEASKIALTADFPNITIAGNVANQVFPTKEFLEEVRSVPNPYSELFYKYYDLSFPFWDETAAALMVDPSISVNQTSVYLDVDTSYGSPNYGNIHVYQKALAPPGIREVNYVFEVDAERLINRIKHALQYPKSCADFE
;
A
#
# COMPACT_ATOMS: atom_id res chain seq x y z
N MET A 1 21.63 48.15 -37.35
CA MET A 1 20.78 46.94 -37.41
C MET A 1 21.02 46.15 -36.12
N LEU A 2 20.22 46.43 -35.08
CA LEU A 2 20.35 45.77 -33.76
C LEU A 2 19.43 44.54 -33.78
N THR A 3 20.04 43.38 -33.66
CA THR A 3 19.33 42.11 -33.53
C THR A 3 19.01 41.87 -32.05
N PHE A 4 17.73 41.95 -31.66
CA PHE A 4 17.28 41.52 -30.34
C PHE A 4 17.19 40.00 -30.32
N VAL A 5 18.05 39.35 -29.54
CA VAL A 5 17.90 37.94 -29.19
C VAL A 5 16.93 37.88 -28.00
N THR A 6 15.71 37.50 -28.24
CA THR A 6 14.74 37.15 -27.20
C THR A 6 15.09 35.77 -26.70
N GLY A 7 15.83 35.69 -25.61
CA GLY A 7 15.99 34.46 -24.84
C GLY A 7 14.69 34.15 -24.13
N SER A 8 13.97 33.15 -24.56
CA SER A 8 12.89 32.51 -23.82
C SER A 8 13.52 31.78 -22.64
N LEU A 9 13.40 32.34 -21.42
CA LEU A 9 13.58 31.61 -20.20
C LEU A 9 12.41 30.62 -20.08
N ALA A 10 12.63 29.39 -20.57
CA ALA A 10 11.81 28.29 -20.14
C ALA A 10 12.10 28.12 -18.62
N LEU A 11 11.15 28.52 -17.78
CA LEU A 11 11.12 28.06 -16.40
C LEU A 11 11.05 26.51 -16.49
N GLU A 12 12.14 25.85 -16.11
CA GLU A 12 12.10 24.43 -15.80
C GLU A 12 11.00 24.27 -14.73
N ARG A 13 9.83 23.75 -15.12
CA ARG A 13 8.89 23.24 -14.16
C ARG A 13 9.63 22.10 -13.48
N ALA A 14 9.89 22.24 -12.17
CA ALA A 14 10.32 21.12 -11.35
C ALA A 14 9.42 19.92 -11.70
N ASP A 15 10.03 18.79 -12.06
CA ASP A 15 9.29 17.59 -12.42
C ASP A 15 8.38 17.25 -11.24
N LYS A 16 7.05 17.33 -11.46
CA LYS A 16 6.08 17.00 -10.42
C LYS A 16 6.15 15.51 -10.13
N HIS A 17 6.14 15.15 -8.86
CA HIS A 17 6.04 13.77 -8.42
C HIS A 17 4.56 13.44 -8.22
N TYR A 18 4.01 12.59 -9.08
CA TYR A 18 2.66 12.07 -8.96
C TYR A 18 2.65 10.68 -8.33
N ALA A 19 1.60 10.36 -7.60
CA ALA A 19 1.36 9.00 -7.13
C ALA A 19 -0.09 8.56 -7.31
N ILE A 20 -0.30 7.28 -7.55
CA ILE A 20 -1.54 6.57 -7.31
C ILE A 20 -1.29 5.63 -6.14
N MET A 21 -2.13 5.71 -5.12
CA MET A 21 -1.97 4.91 -3.90
C MET A 21 -3.04 3.82 -3.86
N ASP A 22 -2.60 2.58 -4.07
CA ASP A 22 -3.42 1.38 -4.01
C ASP A 22 -3.25 0.72 -2.64
N ASN A 23 -4.34 0.52 -1.91
CA ASN A 23 -4.30 -0.02 -0.56
C ASN A 23 -5.66 -0.64 -0.17
N ASP A 24 -5.64 -1.48 0.84
CA ASP A 24 -6.79 -2.09 1.49
C ASP A 24 -7.25 -1.24 2.70
N TRP A 25 -7.73 -0.05 2.42
CA TRP A 25 -8.02 1.03 3.37
C TRP A 25 -8.90 0.60 4.55
N TYR A 26 -8.62 1.17 5.73
CA TYR A 26 -9.38 1.02 6.97
C TYR A 26 -9.33 2.32 7.80
N THR A 27 -10.01 2.37 8.96
CA THR A 27 -10.13 3.60 9.77
C THR A 27 -8.80 4.33 10.03
N ALA A 28 -7.71 3.61 10.31
CA ALA A 28 -6.38 4.20 10.55
C ALA A 28 -5.44 4.10 9.35
N GLY A 29 -5.89 3.58 8.20
CA GLY A 29 -5.10 3.41 6.97
C GLY A 29 -4.83 4.70 6.19
N PHE A 30 -5.14 5.87 6.75
CA PHE A 30 -4.94 7.16 6.11
C PHE A 30 -3.51 7.70 6.21
N VAL A 31 -2.68 7.19 7.10
CA VAL A 31 -1.34 7.75 7.38
C VAL A 31 -0.45 7.74 6.14
N PRO A 32 -0.40 6.68 5.30
CA PRO A 32 0.42 6.66 4.10
C PRO A 32 0.16 7.83 3.14
N TYR A 33 -1.10 8.18 2.88
CA TYR A 33 -1.37 9.30 1.98
C TYR A 33 -1.07 10.65 2.63
N LEU A 34 -1.15 10.79 3.94
CA LEU A 34 -0.70 12.01 4.63
C LEU A 34 0.82 12.16 4.51
N VAL A 35 1.57 11.06 4.66
CA VAL A 35 3.02 11.05 4.46
C VAL A 35 3.39 11.44 3.02
N ALA A 36 2.66 10.95 2.03
CA ALA A 36 2.85 11.32 0.63
C ALA A 36 2.60 12.82 0.40
N LEU A 37 1.49 13.35 0.90
CA LEU A 37 1.13 14.76 0.79
C LEU A 37 2.14 15.67 1.51
N ASP A 38 2.59 15.28 2.71
CA ASP A 38 3.62 16.00 3.47
C ASP A 38 4.95 16.10 2.69
N GLY A 39 5.25 15.09 1.88
CA GLY A 39 6.40 15.05 0.98
C GLY A 39 6.19 15.72 -0.38
N ASP A 40 5.18 16.57 -0.53
CA ASP A 40 4.85 17.29 -1.77
C ASP A 40 4.56 16.36 -2.98
N VAL A 41 4.11 15.11 -2.73
CA VAL A 41 3.61 14.21 -3.77
C VAL A 41 2.18 14.60 -4.12
N GLU A 42 1.89 14.82 -5.40
CA GLU A 42 0.54 15.05 -5.90
C GLU A 42 -0.17 13.70 -6.09
N ILE A 43 -1.15 13.41 -5.23
CA ILE A 43 -1.91 12.17 -5.30
C ILE A 43 -2.99 12.31 -6.35
N LEU A 44 -2.87 11.55 -7.45
CA LEU A 44 -3.84 11.55 -8.56
C LEU A 44 -5.15 10.84 -8.17
N GLY A 45 -5.08 9.89 -7.27
CA GLY A 45 -6.22 9.17 -6.72
C GLY A 45 -5.80 8.03 -5.81
N LEU A 46 -6.74 7.58 -4.98
CA LEU A 46 -6.63 6.38 -4.19
C LEU A 46 -7.33 5.23 -4.91
N ALA A 47 -6.72 4.07 -4.93
CA ALA A 47 -7.31 2.83 -5.39
C ALA A 47 -7.55 1.91 -4.20
N SER A 48 -8.55 1.04 -4.28
CA SER A 48 -8.85 0.09 -3.21
C SER A 48 -8.90 -1.33 -3.75
N ASP A 49 -8.29 -2.26 -3.05
CA ASP A 49 -8.30 -3.68 -3.33
C ASP A 49 -8.85 -4.50 -2.13
N THR A 50 -8.78 -5.81 -2.22
CA THR A 50 -9.15 -6.73 -1.14
C THR A 50 -7.90 -7.32 -0.54
N ALA A 51 -7.58 -6.95 0.72
CA ALA A 51 -6.57 -7.62 1.53
C ALA A 51 -6.94 -7.59 3.02
N ASN A 52 -6.82 -6.48 3.78
CA ASN A 52 -7.26 -6.42 5.18
C ASN A 52 -8.77 -6.61 5.32
N THR A 53 -9.53 -6.03 4.42
CA THR A 53 -10.98 -6.16 4.33
C THR A 53 -11.41 -6.27 2.86
N TRP A 54 -12.70 -6.46 2.62
CA TRP A 54 -13.23 -6.45 1.27
C TRP A 54 -13.11 -5.07 0.61
N GLN A 55 -12.79 -5.06 -0.67
CA GLN A 55 -12.57 -3.85 -1.48
C GLN A 55 -13.69 -2.80 -1.30
N ALA A 56 -14.97 -3.21 -1.30
CA ALA A 56 -16.10 -2.28 -1.18
C ALA A 56 -16.12 -1.56 0.18
N GLN A 57 -15.78 -2.25 1.25
CA GLN A 57 -15.62 -1.66 2.59
C GLN A 57 -14.42 -0.71 2.61
N GLY A 58 -13.25 -1.15 2.12
CA GLY A 58 -12.02 -0.37 2.06
C GLY A 58 -12.18 0.93 1.25
N ALA A 59 -12.79 0.87 0.07
CA ALA A 59 -13.05 2.06 -0.73
C ALA A 59 -13.89 3.12 0.00
N LEU A 60 -14.87 2.69 0.80
CA LEU A 60 -15.67 3.60 1.62
C LEU A 60 -14.87 4.16 2.82
N HIS A 61 -13.95 3.39 3.43
CA HIS A 61 -13.02 3.91 4.43
C HIS A 61 -12.10 4.98 3.85
N ALA A 62 -11.58 4.77 2.63
CA ALA A 62 -10.80 5.81 1.94
C ALA A 62 -11.59 7.11 1.76
N VAL A 63 -12.84 7.03 1.27
CA VAL A 63 -13.71 8.21 1.14
C VAL A 63 -13.96 8.87 2.49
N ALA A 64 -14.28 8.08 3.52
CA ALA A 64 -14.61 8.60 4.86
C ALA A 64 -13.43 9.33 5.50
N THR A 65 -12.22 8.76 5.41
CA THR A 65 -11.02 9.38 5.97
C THR A 65 -10.60 10.65 5.21
N LEU A 66 -10.77 10.69 3.88
CA LEU A 66 -10.58 11.92 3.10
C LEU A 66 -11.60 13.00 3.48
N GLU A 67 -12.87 12.65 3.67
CA GLU A 67 -13.89 13.60 4.14
C GLU A 67 -13.54 14.17 5.53
N ALA A 68 -13.08 13.34 6.44
CA ALA A 68 -12.72 13.74 7.80
C ALA A 68 -11.63 14.84 7.82
N GLY A 69 -10.69 14.80 6.86
CA GLY A 69 -9.56 15.73 6.76
C GLY A 69 -9.71 16.82 5.69
N ASN A 70 -10.89 17.03 5.12
CA ASN A 70 -11.10 17.97 3.99
C ASN A 70 -10.21 17.69 2.77
N LEU A 71 -10.02 16.42 2.43
CA LEU A 71 -9.25 15.95 1.29
C LEU A 71 -10.12 15.33 0.18
N SER A 72 -11.43 15.62 0.15
CA SER A 72 -12.38 15.07 -0.84
C SER A 72 -12.11 15.52 -2.29
N CYS A 73 -11.11 16.36 -2.54
CA CYS A 73 -10.59 16.64 -3.88
C CYS A 73 -9.76 15.48 -4.46
N ILE A 74 -9.33 14.53 -3.63
CA ILE A 74 -8.64 13.33 -4.07
C ILE A 74 -9.70 12.26 -4.38
N PRO A 75 -9.81 11.79 -5.64
CA PRO A 75 -10.78 10.77 -5.99
C PRO A 75 -10.37 9.39 -5.47
N VAL A 76 -11.39 8.54 -5.20
CA VAL A 76 -11.19 7.13 -4.79
C VAL A 76 -11.78 6.23 -5.88
N TYR A 77 -11.02 5.28 -6.36
CA TYR A 77 -11.43 4.33 -7.40
C TYR A 77 -11.59 2.93 -6.83
N SER A 78 -12.71 2.30 -7.16
CA SER A 78 -12.96 0.90 -6.82
C SER A 78 -12.09 -0.01 -7.69
N GLY A 79 -11.34 -0.90 -7.05
CA GLY A 79 -10.52 -1.90 -7.71
C GLY A 79 -11.14 -3.29 -7.69
N ALA A 80 -10.27 -4.31 -7.70
CA ALA A 80 -10.67 -5.70 -7.75
C ALA A 80 -11.30 -6.15 -6.43
N THR A 81 -12.48 -6.73 -6.50
CA THR A 81 -13.13 -7.37 -5.35
C THR A 81 -12.49 -8.71 -5.04
N TRP A 82 -12.06 -9.44 -6.08
CA TRP A 82 -11.49 -10.77 -5.96
C TRP A 82 -10.05 -10.81 -6.46
N PRO A 83 -9.18 -11.59 -5.81
CA PRO A 83 -7.90 -11.99 -6.37
C PRO A 83 -8.07 -12.68 -7.73
N LEU A 84 -6.99 -12.77 -8.51
CA LEU A 84 -7.02 -13.38 -9.85
C LEU A 84 -7.47 -14.86 -9.81
N ILE A 85 -7.02 -15.60 -8.80
CA ILE A 85 -7.31 -17.04 -8.70
C ILE A 85 -7.75 -17.43 -7.28
N ASN A 86 -7.18 -16.81 -6.24
CA ASN A 86 -7.38 -17.19 -4.85
C ASN A 86 -8.82 -16.87 -4.38
N THR A 87 -9.27 -17.58 -3.36
CA THR A 87 -10.58 -17.40 -2.71
C THR A 87 -10.46 -17.74 -1.23
N PRO A 88 -11.37 -17.31 -0.33
CA PRO A 88 -11.37 -17.72 1.06
C PRO A 88 -11.31 -19.24 1.25
N ASN A 89 -12.08 -19.99 0.49
CA ASN A 89 -12.08 -21.45 0.59
C ASN A 89 -10.74 -22.06 0.17
N ARG A 90 -10.14 -21.57 -0.89
CA ARG A 90 -8.82 -22.01 -1.37
C ARG A 90 -7.73 -21.65 -0.37
N PHE A 91 -7.78 -20.46 0.19
CA PHE A 91 -6.88 -19.98 1.22
C PHE A 91 -6.93 -20.86 2.48
N HIS A 92 -8.13 -21.12 3.01
CA HIS A 92 -8.30 -21.97 4.18
C HIS A 92 -7.93 -23.43 3.93
N ALA A 93 -8.16 -23.95 2.71
CA ALA A 93 -7.69 -25.29 2.35
C ALA A 93 -6.17 -25.39 2.34
N TRP A 94 -5.47 -24.35 1.92
CA TRP A 94 -4.01 -24.26 2.02
C TRP A 94 -3.56 -24.20 3.50
N GLU A 95 -4.21 -23.38 4.34
CA GLU A 95 -3.92 -23.28 5.78
C GLU A 95 -4.10 -24.60 6.52
N MET A 96 -5.09 -25.41 6.15
CA MET A 96 -5.30 -26.74 6.74
C MET A 96 -4.10 -27.69 6.51
N ILE A 97 -3.30 -27.44 5.49
CA ILE A 97 -2.13 -28.27 5.14
C ILE A 97 -0.84 -27.68 5.71
N HIS A 98 -0.71 -26.35 5.65
CA HIS A 98 0.56 -25.66 5.88
C HIS A 98 0.61 -24.81 7.15
N GLY A 99 -0.53 -24.60 7.82
CA GLY A 99 -0.66 -23.79 9.02
C GLY A 99 -1.42 -22.48 8.76
N VAL A 100 -1.97 -21.93 9.83
CA VAL A 100 -2.78 -20.71 9.81
C VAL A 100 -1.85 -19.51 9.83
N LEU A 101 -2.07 -18.54 8.93
CA LEU A 101 -1.33 -17.29 8.94
C LEU A 101 -1.73 -16.42 10.13
N PRO A 102 -0.80 -15.65 10.72
CA PRO A 102 -1.10 -14.74 11.84
C PRO A 102 -2.12 -13.68 11.49
N TRP A 103 -2.10 -13.22 10.25
CA TRP A 103 -3.04 -12.24 9.71
C TRP A 103 -3.67 -12.77 8.43
N GLN A 104 -4.98 -12.90 8.43
CA GLN A 104 -5.74 -13.50 7.31
C GLN A 104 -6.53 -12.48 6.49
N GLY A 105 -6.54 -11.22 6.91
CA GLY A 105 -7.24 -10.14 6.22
C GLY A 105 -8.72 -10.47 5.95
N ALA A 106 -9.19 -10.12 4.76
CA ALA A 106 -10.55 -10.38 4.29
C ALA A 106 -10.89 -11.89 4.19
N PHE A 107 -9.89 -12.74 4.20
CA PHE A 107 -10.08 -14.19 4.15
C PHE A 107 -10.16 -14.85 5.55
N ALA A 108 -10.06 -14.08 6.64
CA ALA A 108 -10.29 -14.59 7.98
C ALA A 108 -11.72 -15.19 8.08
N PRO A 109 -11.94 -16.20 8.93
CA PRO A 109 -13.27 -16.72 9.19
C PRO A 109 -14.23 -15.60 9.60
N GLU A 110 -15.44 -15.61 9.08
CA GLU A 110 -16.48 -14.62 9.42
C GLU A 110 -16.74 -14.60 10.93
N ASN A 111 -16.73 -13.42 11.52
CA ASN A 111 -17.04 -13.21 12.93
C ASN A 111 -18.10 -12.10 13.09
N LYS A 112 -19.38 -12.50 13.09
CA LYS A 112 -20.51 -11.58 13.18
C LYS A 112 -20.55 -10.79 14.51
N THR A 113 -19.97 -11.32 15.57
CA THR A 113 -19.87 -10.60 16.84
C THR A 113 -18.89 -9.46 16.71
N LEU A 114 -17.70 -9.72 16.16
CA LEU A 114 -16.70 -8.68 15.92
C LEU A 114 -17.22 -7.61 14.98
N GLU A 115 -17.94 -8.00 13.93
CA GLU A 115 -18.56 -7.05 12.99
C GLU A 115 -19.60 -6.15 13.69
N ALA A 116 -20.44 -6.72 14.54
CA ALA A 116 -21.41 -5.95 15.32
C ALA A 116 -20.73 -4.98 16.33
N GLU A 117 -19.54 -5.29 16.77
CA GLU A 117 -18.69 -4.44 17.62
C GLU A 117 -17.87 -3.41 16.81
N GLY A 118 -18.02 -3.39 15.49
CA GLY A 118 -17.34 -2.47 14.59
C GLY A 118 -16.04 -3.00 14.02
N GLY A 119 -15.89 -4.32 13.88
CA GLY A 119 -14.85 -4.94 13.07
C GLY A 119 -15.22 -4.94 11.59
N ASP A 120 -14.23 -4.85 10.72
CA ASP A 120 -14.43 -4.93 9.28
C ASP A 120 -14.94 -6.32 8.86
N PRO A 121 -15.76 -6.43 7.79
CA PRO A 121 -16.31 -7.69 7.32
C PRO A 121 -15.19 -8.61 6.82
N LYS A 122 -15.17 -9.84 7.35
CA LYS A 122 -14.25 -10.91 6.98
C LYS A 122 -15.05 -12.06 6.41
N SER A 123 -14.59 -12.61 5.27
CA SER A 123 -15.25 -13.69 4.55
C SER A 123 -16.72 -13.37 4.15
N GLY A 124 -17.44 -14.34 3.60
CA GLY A 124 -18.84 -14.15 3.22
C GLY A 124 -19.03 -13.20 2.03
N ASP A 125 -20.09 -12.37 2.07
CA ASP A 125 -20.44 -11.45 0.99
C ASP A 125 -19.45 -10.27 0.89
N PRO A 126 -18.68 -10.17 -0.20
CA PRO A 126 -17.70 -9.10 -0.37
C PRO A 126 -18.33 -7.71 -0.56
N ASN A 127 -19.63 -7.64 -0.82
CA ASN A 127 -20.34 -6.37 -0.97
C ASN A 127 -21.02 -5.92 0.34
N ARG A 128 -20.91 -6.71 1.40
CA ARG A 128 -21.47 -6.35 2.71
C ARG A 128 -20.72 -5.18 3.31
N ILE A 129 -21.45 -4.12 3.69
CA ILE A 129 -20.89 -2.95 4.36
C ILE A 129 -21.27 -2.98 5.84
N VAL A 130 -20.26 -3.03 6.70
CA VAL A 130 -20.39 -2.95 8.15
C VAL A 130 -20.20 -1.50 8.58
N LYS A 131 -21.31 -0.79 8.83
CA LYS A 131 -21.27 0.65 9.14
C LYS A 131 -20.62 0.95 10.49
N GLU A 132 -20.71 0.03 11.42
CA GLU A 132 -20.14 0.11 12.77
C GLU A 132 -18.61 0.15 12.75
N ALA A 133 -17.98 -0.30 11.66
CA ALA A 133 -16.53 -0.25 11.45
C ALA A 133 -16.00 1.17 11.21
N PHE A 134 -16.85 2.08 10.70
CA PHE A 134 -16.44 3.46 10.35
C PHE A 134 -16.29 4.35 11.59
N LYS A 135 -15.18 4.26 12.30
CA LYS A 135 -14.88 5.07 13.48
C LYS A 135 -14.62 6.55 13.13
N GLU A 136 -14.22 6.82 11.89
CA GLU A 136 -14.09 8.15 11.28
C GLU A 136 -15.42 8.78 10.88
N GLY A 137 -16.50 7.99 10.90
CA GLY A 137 -17.81 8.36 10.42
C GLY A 137 -18.14 7.76 9.05
N PHE A 138 -19.40 7.34 8.85
CA PHE A 138 -19.82 6.78 7.56
C PHE A 138 -19.80 7.87 6.47
N PRO A 139 -19.19 7.63 5.28
CA PRO A 139 -18.99 8.67 4.27
C PRO A 139 -20.31 9.14 3.64
N LYS A 140 -20.36 10.42 3.25
CA LYS A 140 -21.44 11.00 2.45
C LYS A 140 -21.19 10.78 0.95
N GLY A 141 -19.92 10.90 0.54
CA GLY A 141 -19.46 10.64 -0.81
C GLY A 141 -19.46 9.15 -1.17
N ARG A 142 -18.98 8.87 -2.34
CA ARG A 142 -18.83 7.52 -2.89
C ARG A 142 -17.54 7.44 -3.71
N PRO A 143 -16.96 6.26 -3.87
CA PRO A 143 -15.90 6.05 -4.85
C PRO A 143 -16.38 6.42 -6.25
N GLU A 144 -15.43 6.81 -7.09
CA GLU A 144 -15.67 7.04 -8.52
C GLU A 144 -16.12 5.75 -9.20
N ASN A 145 -17.11 5.86 -10.08
CA ASN A 145 -17.70 4.71 -10.79
C ASN A 145 -17.56 4.79 -12.32
N SER A 146 -16.88 5.83 -12.81
CA SER A 146 -16.66 6.04 -14.25
C SER A 146 -15.65 5.07 -14.84
N THR A 147 -14.72 4.60 -14.02
CA THR A 147 -13.66 3.67 -14.43
C THR A 147 -13.19 2.82 -13.24
N SER A 148 -12.56 1.68 -13.49
CA SER A 148 -11.94 0.86 -12.44
C SER A 148 -10.58 1.41 -12.05
N ALA A 149 -10.07 1.03 -10.86
CA ALA A 149 -8.73 1.42 -10.41
C ALA A 149 -7.65 1.03 -11.43
N ALA A 150 -7.69 -0.18 -12.00
CA ALA A 150 -6.73 -0.61 -13.00
C ALA A 150 -6.76 0.22 -14.29
N ASN A 151 -7.96 0.56 -14.80
CA ASN A 151 -8.10 1.46 -15.94
C ASN A 151 -7.56 2.85 -15.63
N PHE A 152 -7.90 3.39 -14.45
CA PHE A 152 -7.41 4.68 -14.00
C PHE A 152 -5.87 4.71 -13.93
N MET A 153 -5.24 3.67 -13.40
CA MET A 153 -3.78 3.53 -13.37
C MET A 153 -3.20 3.63 -14.78
N VAL A 154 -3.76 2.88 -15.74
CA VAL A 154 -3.33 2.91 -17.15
C VAL A 154 -3.49 4.31 -17.75
N GLU A 155 -4.65 4.95 -17.58
CA GLU A 155 -4.90 6.29 -18.10
C GLU A 155 -3.89 7.32 -17.56
N MET A 156 -3.54 7.24 -16.27
CA MET A 156 -2.66 8.22 -15.63
C MET A 156 -1.20 8.06 -16.05
N VAL A 157 -0.69 6.84 -16.22
CA VAL A 157 0.69 6.67 -16.69
C VAL A 157 0.86 7.10 -18.15
N HIS A 158 -0.18 6.98 -18.98
CA HIS A 158 -0.19 7.56 -20.33
C HIS A 158 -0.27 9.09 -20.32
N LYS A 159 -1.03 9.65 -19.38
CA LYS A 159 -1.16 11.11 -19.26
C LYS A 159 0.11 11.78 -18.73
N TYR A 160 0.83 11.10 -17.84
CA TYR A 160 2.05 11.59 -17.18
C TYR A 160 3.18 10.55 -17.26
N PRO A 161 3.68 10.24 -18.47
CA PRO A 161 4.65 9.16 -18.66
C PRO A 161 5.95 9.44 -17.89
N GLY A 162 6.44 8.45 -17.17
CA GLY A 162 7.64 8.50 -16.35
C GLY A 162 7.53 9.36 -15.08
N GLN A 163 6.33 9.83 -14.70
CA GLN A 163 6.14 10.74 -13.57
C GLN A 163 5.28 10.13 -12.45
N VAL A 164 4.54 9.05 -12.70
CA VAL A 164 3.59 8.45 -11.77
C VAL A 164 4.22 7.28 -11.04
N THR A 165 4.40 7.42 -9.74
CA THR A 165 4.69 6.28 -8.86
C THR A 165 3.42 5.52 -8.59
N ILE A 166 3.47 4.20 -8.75
CA ILE A 166 2.44 3.29 -8.26
C ILE A 166 2.89 2.82 -6.87
N TYR A 167 2.14 3.23 -5.87
CA TYR A 167 2.30 2.74 -4.50
C TYR A 167 1.28 1.64 -4.26
N SER A 168 1.68 0.50 -3.70
CA SER A 168 0.78 -0.61 -3.35
C SER A 168 1.13 -1.16 -1.97
N ALA A 169 0.19 -1.09 -1.07
CA ALA A 169 0.31 -1.60 0.30
C ALA A 169 -0.86 -2.51 0.69
N GLY A 170 -1.55 -3.03 -0.28
CA GLY A 170 -2.53 -4.11 -0.22
C GLY A 170 -2.16 -5.21 -1.21
N ALA A 171 -3.15 -5.97 -1.69
CA ALA A 171 -2.92 -6.96 -2.73
C ALA A 171 -2.54 -6.29 -4.07
N LEU A 172 -1.65 -6.92 -4.83
CA LEU A 172 -1.19 -6.38 -6.12
C LEU A 172 -2.17 -6.63 -7.27
N THR A 173 -3.42 -6.99 -6.98
CA THR A 173 -4.43 -7.37 -7.99
C THR A 173 -4.71 -6.25 -8.97
N ASN A 174 -4.89 -5.00 -8.51
CA ASN A 174 -5.13 -3.86 -9.39
C ASN A 174 -3.94 -3.58 -10.31
N VAL A 175 -2.73 -3.64 -9.76
CA VAL A 175 -1.48 -3.46 -10.51
C VAL A 175 -1.32 -4.55 -11.58
N ALA A 176 -1.58 -5.82 -11.22
CA ALA A 176 -1.52 -6.94 -12.14
C ALA A 176 -2.54 -6.82 -13.28
N LEU A 177 -3.76 -6.39 -12.98
CA LEU A 177 -4.78 -6.12 -14.00
C LEU A 177 -4.32 -5.01 -14.95
N ALA A 178 -3.78 -3.89 -14.44
CA ALA A 178 -3.27 -2.81 -15.27
C ALA A 178 -2.12 -3.30 -16.20
N VAL A 179 -1.18 -4.09 -15.67
CA VAL A 179 -0.10 -4.72 -16.46
C VAL A 179 -0.65 -5.63 -17.58
N ARG A 180 -1.75 -6.35 -17.32
CA ARG A 180 -2.34 -7.26 -18.31
C ARG A 180 -3.22 -6.54 -19.33
N MET A 181 -3.79 -5.41 -18.97
CA MET A 181 -4.63 -4.59 -19.85
C MET A 181 -3.80 -3.76 -20.81
N ASP A 182 -2.63 -3.27 -20.38
CA ASP A 182 -1.76 -2.44 -21.19
C ASP A 182 -0.29 -2.88 -21.09
N PRO A 183 0.31 -3.37 -22.18
CA PRO A 183 1.72 -3.77 -22.20
C PRO A 183 2.71 -2.65 -21.90
N GLN A 184 2.32 -1.38 -22.04
CA GLN A 184 3.17 -0.22 -21.79
C GLN A 184 3.03 0.33 -20.35
N PHE A 185 2.00 -0.10 -19.61
CA PHE A 185 1.67 0.44 -18.29
C PHE A 185 2.90 0.51 -17.36
N ALA A 186 3.57 -0.62 -17.15
CA ALA A 186 4.69 -0.69 -16.22
C ALA A 186 5.87 0.19 -16.66
N SER A 187 6.20 0.19 -17.97
CA SER A 187 7.31 0.98 -18.50
C SER A 187 7.04 2.49 -18.57
N LEU A 188 5.76 2.89 -18.59
CA LEU A 188 5.33 4.29 -18.54
C LEU A 188 5.23 4.83 -17.11
N ALA A 189 5.13 3.97 -16.11
CA ALA A 189 5.20 4.40 -14.71
C ALA A 189 6.61 4.92 -14.37
N LYS A 190 6.71 5.73 -13.32
CA LYS A 190 8.01 6.16 -12.76
C LYS A 190 8.67 5.01 -12.01
N ASP A 191 7.94 4.42 -11.08
CA ASP A 191 8.36 3.30 -10.26
C ASP A 191 7.16 2.57 -9.62
N LEU A 192 7.43 1.41 -9.02
CA LEU A 192 6.49 0.68 -8.18
C LEU A 192 7.09 0.55 -6.77
N VAL A 193 6.35 1.00 -5.75
CA VAL A 193 6.73 0.88 -4.35
C VAL A 193 5.73 -0.03 -3.63
N ILE A 194 6.24 -1.10 -3.03
CA ILE A 194 5.41 -2.17 -2.45
C ILE A 194 5.67 -2.26 -0.95
N MET A 195 4.61 -2.26 -0.14
CA MET A 195 4.62 -2.82 1.20
C MET A 195 4.23 -4.29 1.09
N GLY A 196 5.14 -5.17 1.48
CA GLY A 196 4.92 -6.61 1.44
C GLY A 196 6.13 -7.40 0.94
N GLY A 197 6.05 -8.72 1.04
CA GLY A 197 7.08 -9.62 0.55
C GLY A 197 8.23 -9.83 1.52
N TYR A 198 8.10 -10.84 2.38
CA TYR A 198 9.17 -11.26 3.28
C TYR A 198 10.08 -12.25 2.56
N VAL A 199 11.38 -11.99 2.62
CA VAL A 199 12.39 -12.82 1.94
C VAL A 199 13.17 -13.71 2.88
N ASP A 200 13.08 -13.47 4.19
CA ASP A 200 13.87 -14.17 5.17
C ASP A 200 13.11 -14.36 6.48
N LEU A 201 13.29 -15.52 7.10
CA LEU A 201 12.75 -15.81 8.41
C LEU A 201 13.70 -15.27 9.48
N ASN A 202 13.33 -14.15 10.07
CA ASN A 202 14.01 -13.65 11.25
C ASN A 202 13.49 -14.38 12.50
N MET A 203 14.39 -14.97 13.30
CA MET A 203 14.00 -15.66 14.53
C MET A 203 13.28 -14.75 15.51
N LEU A 204 13.59 -13.44 15.53
CA LEU A 204 12.86 -12.47 16.36
C LEU A 204 11.40 -12.32 15.88
N GLN A 205 11.15 -12.30 14.57
CA GLN A 205 9.81 -12.31 14.01
C GLN A 205 9.06 -13.60 14.40
N ALA A 206 9.73 -14.76 14.37
CA ALA A 206 9.11 -16.02 14.72
C ALA A 206 8.83 -16.20 16.23
N THR A 207 9.59 -15.52 17.10
CA THR A 207 9.51 -15.68 18.57
C THR A 207 9.05 -14.44 19.32
N GLY A 208 8.90 -13.32 18.63
CA GLY A 208 8.49 -12.02 19.19
C GLY A 208 6.99 -11.76 19.11
N ASN A 209 6.61 -10.62 18.56
CA ASN A 209 5.20 -10.26 18.38
C ASN A 209 4.54 -11.15 17.32
N ILE A 210 3.36 -11.70 17.62
CA ILE A 210 2.61 -12.57 16.70
C ILE A 210 2.27 -11.86 15.36
N MET A 211 2.11 -10.55 15.37
CA MET A 211 1.84 -9.78 14.15
C MET A 211 3.06 -9.70 13.20
N GLN A 212 4.24 -10.06 13.70
CA GLN A 212 5.47 -10.15 12.91
C GLN A 212 5.84 -11.59 12.56
N ALA A 213 5.12 -12.57 13.12
CA ALA A 213 5.43 -13.99 13.00
C ALA A 213 4.93 -14.59 11.68
N ASP A 214 4.89 -13.80 10.63
CA ASP A 214 4.63 -14.27 9.30
C ASP A 214 5.86 -15.04 8.80
N HIS A 215 5.73 -16.34 8.78
CA HIS A 215 6.86 -17.23 8.62
C HIS A 215 7.54 -17.14 7.26
N GLN A 216 6.88 -16.70 6.25
CA GLN A 216 7.43 -16.62 4.88
C GLN A 216 6.53 -15.86 3.91
N SER A 217 5.29 -15.54 4.30
CA SER A 217 4.33 -14.83 3.47
C SER A 217 3.73 -13.69 4.25
N ASP A 218 3.53 -12.56 3.63
CA ASP A 218 2.64 -11.55 4.17
C ASP A 218 1.27 -11.64 3.46
N ILE A 219 0.26 -11.04 4.09
CA ILE A 219 -1.12 -11.14 3.58
C ILE A 219 -1.28 -10.46 2.21
N ASN A 220 -0.53 -9.38 1.93
CA ASN A 220 -0.64 -8.65 0.69
C ASN A 220 -0.25 -9.52 -0.51
N LEU A 221 0.81 -10.32 -0.38
CA LEU A 221 1.21 -11.25 -1.43
C LEU A 221 0.40 -12.55 -1.40
N MET A 222 0.07 -13.05 -0.19
CA MET A 222 -0.61 -14.33 -0.03
C MET A 222 -2.08 -14.29 -0.45
N ILE A 223 -2.74 -13.14 -0.40
CA ILE A 223 -4.12 -13.01 -0.91
C ILE A 223 -4.15 -13.22 -2.43
N ASP A 224 -3.18 -12.68 -3.17
CA ASP A 224 -3.09 -12.87 -4.62
C ASP A 224 -1.65 -13.11 -5.10
N PRO A 225 -1.11 -14.32 -4.90
CA PRO A 225 0.24 -14.65 -5.33
C PRO A 225 0.47 -14.50 -6.84
N GLU A 226 -0.55 -14.80 -7.64
CA GLU A 226 -0.49 -14.68 -9.09
C GLU A 226 -0.37 -13.20 -9.53
N ALA A 227 -1.11 -12.30 -8.88
CA ALA A 227 -0.96 -10.87 -9.12
C ALA A 227 0.41 -10.35 -8.68
N SER A 228 0.90 -10.81 -7.53
CA SER A 228 2.22 -10.46 -7.01
C SER A 228 3.32 -10.85 -8.00
N LYS A 229 3.25 -12.06 -8.55
CA LYS A 229 4.18 -12.51 -9.61
C LYS A 229 4.10 -11.64 -10.86
N ILE A 230 2.89 -11.30 -11.32
CA ILE A 230 2.71 -10.45 -12.50
C ILE A 230 3.33 -9.06 -12.27
N ALA A 231 3.06 -8.45 -11.12
CA ALA A 231 3.57 -7.12 -10.80
C ALA A 231 5.11 -7.10 -10.67
N LEU A 232 5.68 -8.07 -9.93
CA LEU A 232 7.13 -8.15 -9.69
C LEU A 232 7.95 -8.54 -10.93
N THR A 233 7.32 -9.13 -11.95
CA THR A 233 7.98 -9.46 -13.23
C THR A 233 7.67 -8.46 -14.35
N ALA A 234 6.86 -7.42 -14.10
CA ALA A 234 6.54 -6.39 -15.07
C ALA A 234 7.70 -5.39 -15.29
N ASP A 235 7.67 -4.69 -16.42
CA ASP A 235 8.76 -3.82 -16.89
C ASP A 235 8.77 -2.43 -16.22
N PHE A 236 8.51 -2.36 -14.90
CA PHE A 236 8.69 -1.10 -14.16
C PHE A 236 10.16 -0.67 -14.22
N PRO A 237 10.45 0.63 -14.39
CA PRO A 237 11.82 1.15 -14.39
C PRO A 237 12.55 0.86 -13.07
N ASN A 238 11.85 0.90 -11.95
CA ASN A 238 12.33 0.56 -10.64
C ASN A 238 11.21 -0.05 -9.80
N ILE A 239 11.53 -1.07 -8.98
CA ILE A 239 10.65 -1.66 -7.98
C ILE A 239 11.35 -1.57 -6.63
N THR A 240 10.70 -0.95 -5.64
CA THR A 240 11.19 -0.89 -4.25
C THR A 240 10.27 -1.70 -3.36
N ILE A 241 10.86 -2.57 -2.54
CA ILE A 241 10.12 -3.44 -1.62
C ILE A 241 10.45 -3.08 -0.17
N ALA A 242 9.43 -2.69 0.57
CA ALA A 242 9.42 -2.56 2.02
C ALA A 242 8.76 -3.82 2.62
N GLY A 243 9.52 -4.90 2.64
CA GLY A 243 9.08 -6.19 3.21
C GLY A 243 9.40 -6.29 4.70
N ASN A 244 10.40 -7.10 5.06
CA ASN A 244 10.79 -7.28 6.47
C ASN A 244 11.09 -5.98 7.22
N VAL A 245 11.57 -4.93 6.53
CA VAL A 245 11.86 -3.63 7.13
C VAL A 245 10.61 -2.96 7.71
N ALA A 246 9.45 -3.18 7.13
CA ALA A 246 8.19 -2.62 7.59
C ALA A 246 7.76 -3.15 8.98
N ASN A 247 8.35 -4.25 9.44
CA ASN A 247 8.12 -4.82 10.78
C ASN A 247 9.04 -4.24 11.88
N GLN A 248 9.91 -3.27 11.57
CA GLN A 248 10.95 -2.85 12.52
C GLN A 248 10.54 -1.70 13.43
N VAL A 249 9.61 -0.84 13.01
CA VAL A 249 9.27 0.39 13.74
C VAL A 249 7.83 0.36 14.20
N PHE A 250 7.64 0.50 15.51
CA PHE A 250 6.33 0.49 16.15
C PHE A 250 5.99 1.85 16.75
N PRO A 251 4.70 2.23 16.81
CA PRO A 251 4.26 3.34 17.62
C PRO A 251 4.44 3.03 19.11
N THR A 252 4.70 4.06 19.89
CA THR A 252 4.62 3.99 21.36
C THR A 252 3.45 4.81 21.86
N LYS A 253 3.07 4.61 23.11
CA LYS A 253 2.02 5.42 23.71
C LYS A 253 2.41 6.89 23.76
N GLU A 254 3.67 7.17 24.06
CA GLU A 254 4.25 8.51 24.09
C GLU A 254 4.16 9.17 22.70
N PHE A 255 4.43 8.40 21.65
CA PHE A 255 4.28 8.87 20.27
C PHE A 255 2.83 9.26 19.93
N LEU A 256 1.84 8.44 20.35
CA LEU A 256 0.43 8.77 20.15
C LEU A 256 0.05 10.07 20.89
N GLU A 257 0.52 10.25 22.13
CA GLU A 257 0.28 11.48 22.91
C GLU A 257 0.96 12.71 22.26
N GLU A 258 2.19 12.55 21.72
CA GLU A 258 2.87 13.62 20.98
C GLU A 258 2.09 14.02 19.72
N VAL A 259 1.65 13.04 18.92
CA VAL A 259 0.82 13.30 17.73
C VAL A 259 -0.43 14.08 18.10
N ARG A 260 -1.14 13.64 19.13
CA ARG A 260 -2.37 14.28 19.61
C ARG A 260 -2.16 15.68 20.19
N SER A 261 -0.93 16.05 20.58
CA SER A 261 -0.64 17.39 21.12
C SER A 261 -0.96 18.53 20.14
N VAL A 262 -1.07 18.22 18.85
CA VAL A 262 -1.58 19.12 17.79
C VAL A 262 -2.93 18.59 17.29
N PRO A 263 -4.06 19.02 17.91
CA PRO A 263 -5.37 18.45 17.65
C PRO A 263 -5.86 18.75 16.22
N ASN A 264 -6.21 17.72 15.49
CA ASN A 264 -6.90 17.76 14.20
C ASN A 264 -7.64 16.42 14.00
N PRO A 265 -8.51 16.27 13.00
CA PRO A 265 -9.27 15.04 12.81
C PRO A 265 -8.39 13.78 12.71
N TYR A 266 -7.25 13.86 12.03
CA TYR A 266 -6.36 12.71 11.83
C TYR A 266 -5.57 12.35 13.10
N SER A 267 -5.04 13.34 13.82
CA SER A 267 -4.32 13.08 15.08
C SER A 267 -5.23 12.46 16.14
N GLU A 268 -6.52 12.85 16.18
CA GLU A 268 -7.52 12.27 17.08
C GLU A 268 -7.92 10.83 16.67
N LEU A 269 -8.11 10.57 15.37
CA LEU A 269 -8.39 9.22 14.87
C LEU A 269 -7.21 8.29 15.12
N PHE A 270 -6.00 8.74 14.82
CA PHE A 270 -4.78 7.98 15.06
C PHE A 270 -4.61 7.62 16.53
N TYR A 271 -4.73 8.61 17.43
CA TYR A 271 -4.63 8.39 18.87
C TYR A 271 -5.63 7.35 19.40
N LYS A 272 -6.86 7.36 18.87
CA LYS A 272 -7.94 6.50 19.38
C LYS A 272 -7.93 5.09 18.78
N TYR A 273 -7.49 4.92 17.54
CA TYR A 273 -7.76 3.71 16.79
C TYR A 273 -6.53 3.05 16.18
N TYR A 274 -5.34 3.67 16.26
CA TYR A 274 -4.12 2.99 15.84
C TYR A 274 -3.68 1.99 16.92
N ASP A 275 -3.47 0.74 16.54
CA ASP A 275 -3.08 -0.31 17.48
C ASP A 275 -1.57 -0.30 17.71
N LEU A 276 -1.13 -0.22 18.96
CA LEU A 276 0.29 -0.25 19.34
C LEU A 276 1.01 -1.55 19.00
N SER A 277 0.26 -2.62 18.73
CA SER A 277 0.83 -3.90 18.29
C SER A 277 1.16 -3.92 16.80
N PHE A 278 0.69 -2.94 16.02
CA PHE A 278 0.96 -2.81 14.60
C PHE A 278 2.22 -2.00 14.35
N PRO A 279 3.22 -2.53 13.64
CA PRO A 279 4.32 -1.72 13.15
C PRO A 279 3.82 -0.73 12.09
N PHE A 280 4.66 0.24 11.75
CA PHE A 280 4.38 1.18 10.67
C PHE A 280 4.63 0.53 9.30
N TRP A 281 3.75 -0.42 8.91
CA TRP A 281 3.88 -1.19 7.67
C TRP A 281 3.81 -0.29 6.43
N ASP A 282 2.66 0.25 6.19
CA ASP A 282 2.33 1.04 5.01
C ASP A 282 3.03 2.39 5.04
N GLU A 283 3.16 2.96 6.23
CA GLU A 283 3.85 4.22 6.46
C GLU A 283 5.33 4.16 6.07
N THR A 284 5.98 3.02 6.32
CA THR A 284 7.39 2.80 5.93
C THR A 284 7.53 2.80 4.42
N ALA A 285 6.66 2.12 3.70
CA ALA A 285 6.66 2.14 2.23
C ALA A 285 6.35 3.53 1.66
N ALA A 286 5.38 4.25 2.24
CA ALA A 286 5.06 5.61 1.84
C ALA A 286 6.23 6.58 2.10
N ALA A 287 6.90 6.45 3.23
CA ALA A 287 8.07 7.27 3.55
C ALA A 287 9.25 6.98 2.60
N LEU A 288 9.48 5.72 2.20
CA LEU A 288 10.47 5.35 1.19
C LEU A 288 10.12 5.89 -0.20
N MET A 289 8.83 5.94 -0.56
CA MET A 289 8.36 6.56 -1.80
C MET A 289 8.69 8.05 -1.86
N VAL A 290 8.46 8.75 -0.75
CA VAL A 290 8.68 10.20 -0.64
C VAL A 290 10.16 10.54 -0.56
N ASP A 291 10.89 9.79 0.23
CA ASP A 291 12.28 10.05 0.56
C ASP A 291 13.10 8.75 0.62
N PRO A 292 13.58 8.26 -0.53
CA PRO A 292 14.38 7.03 -0.57
C PRO A 292 15.64 7.07 0.31
N SER A 293 16.10 8.28 0.71
CA SER A 293 17.29 8.43 1.55
C SER A 293 17.10 8.05 3.02
N ILE A 294 15.86 7.73 3.44
CA ILE A 294 15.61 7.12 4.75
C ILE A 294 16.08 5.65 4.81
N SER A 295 16.28 5.01 3.65
CA SER A 295 16.88 3.69 3.58
C SER A 295 18.34 3.75 4.04
N VAL A 296 18.65 3.06 5.14
CA VAL A 296 20.02 2.95 5.68
C VAL A 296 20.75 1.78 5.02
N ASN A 297 20.00 0.68 4.76
CA ASN A 297 20.55 -0.50 4.14
C ASN A 297 19.55 -1.09 3.15
N GLN A 298 20.01 -1.28 1.92
CA GLN A 298 19.23 -1.86 0.83
C GLN A 298 20.12 -2.62 -0.14
N THR A 299 19.53 -3.52 -0.90
CA THR A 299 20.26 -4.27 -1.93
C THR A 299 19.40 -4.54 -3.13
N SER A 300 20.04 -4.65 -4.29
CA SER A 300 19.40 -5.14 -5.51
C SER A 300 19.42 -6.67 -5.50
N VAL A 301 18.24 -7.26 -5.67
CA VAL A 301 18.03 -8.71 -5.75
C VAL A 301 17.09 -9.05 -6.90
N TYR A 302 17.15 -10.29 -7.37
CA TYR A 302 16.19 -10.80 -8.36
C TYR A 302 15.13 -11.60 -7.62
N LEU A 303 13.86 -11.26 -7.81
CA LEU A 303 12.75 -11.88 -7.08
C LEU A 303 11.79 -12.61 -8.00
N ASP A 304 11.29 -13.74 -7.52
CA ASP A 304 10.12 -14.43 -8.05
C ASP A 304 9.15 -14.77 -6.91
N VAL A 305 7.89 -14.99 -7.25
CA VAL A 305 6.85 -15.42 -6.31
C VAL A 305 6.46 -16.85 -6.61
N ASP A 306 6.43 -17.72 -5.57
CA ASP A 306 5.92 -19.07 -5.73
C ASP A 306 4.40 -19.05 -5.92
N THR A 307 3.95 -19.46 -7.09
CA THR A 307 2.54 -19.62 -7.44
C THR A 307 2.08 -21.09 -7.45
N SER A 308 2.91 -22.00 -6.93
CA SER A 308 2.60 -23.42 -6.83
C SER A 308 1.68 -23.68 -5.65
N TYR A 309 0.38 -23.71 -5.85
CA TYR A 309 -0.62 -23.83 -4.78
C TYR A 309 -0.39 -24.98 -3.79
N GLY A 310 0.17 -26.10 -4.23
CA GLY A 310 0.50 -27.25 -3.36
C GLY A 310 1.78 -27.06 -2.52
N SER A 311 2.52 -25.98 -2.73
CA SER A 311 3.75 -25.66 -2.01
C SER A 311 3.44 -24.99 -0.66
N PRO A 312 4.21 -25.28 0.41
CA PRO A 312 4.15 -24.46 1.62
C PRO A 312 4.61 -23.02 1.40
N ASN A 313 5.29 -22.77 0.28
CA ASN A 313 5.81 -21.46 -0.09
C ASN A 313 4.88 -20.67 -1.02
N TYR A 314 3.63 -21.11 -1.23
CA TYR A 314 2.66 -20.37 -2.07
C TYR A 314 2.50 -18.93 -1.57
N GLY A 315 2.79 -17.96 -2.44
CA GLY A 315 2.79 -16.53 -2.12
C GLY A 315 4.13 -15.99 -1.58
N ASN A 316 5.11 -16.85 -1.30
CA ASN A 316 6.43 -16.42 -0.82
C ASN A 316 7.30 -15.89 -1.95
N ILE A 317 8.23 -15.03 -1.57
CA ILE A 317 9.28 -14.52 -2.45
C ILE A 317 10.49 -15.43 -2.42
N HIS A 318 11.00 -15.77 -3.61
CA HIS A 318 12.28 -16.41 -3.82
C HIS A 318 13.31 -15.42 -4.34
N VAL A 319 14.46 -15.35 -3.69
CA VAL A 319 15.55 -14.44 -4.02
C VAL A 319 16.64 -15.17 -4.79
N TYR A 320 17.10 -14.56 -5.88
CA TYR A 320 18.18 -15.08 -6.70
C TYR A 320 19.31 -14.07 -6.83
N GLN A 321 20.52 -14.58 -6.93
CA GLN A 321 21.63 -13.82 -7.50
C GLN A 321 21.43 -13.68 -9.03
N LYS A 322 21.88 -12.58 -9.60
CA LYS A 322 21.76 -12.30 -11.05
C LYS A 322 22.11 -13.46 -11.95
N ALA A 323 23.24 -14.13 -11.67
CA ALA A 323 23.73 -15.22 -12.49
C ALA A 323 22.87 -16.50 -12.42
N LEU A 324 21.97 -16.60 -11.44
CA LEU A 324 21.16 -17.79 -11.17
C LEU A 324 19.66 -17.52 -11.34
N ALA A 325 19.27 -16.26 -11.61
CA ALA A 325 17.88 -15.89 -11.78
C ALA A 325 17.30 -16.55 -13.04
N PRO A 326 16.09 -17.13 -12.95
CA PRO A 326 15.37 -17.62 -14.13
C PRO A 326 15.13 -16.50 -15.15
N PRO A 327 15.01 -16.83 -16.45
CA PRO A 327 14.64 -15.84 -17.46
C PRO A 327 13.31 -15.15 -17.14
N GLY A 328 13.27 -13.83 -17.28
CA GLY A 328 12.07 -13.01 -17.04
C GLY A 328 11.92 -12.51 -15.59
N ILE A 329 12.79 -12.95 -14.68
CA ILE A 329 12.84 -12.39 -13.32
C ILE A 329 13.56 -11.04 -13.33
N ARG A 330 13.03 -10.08 -12.58
CA ARG A 330 13.50 -8.69 -12.55
C ARG A 330 14.36 -8.41 -11.34
N GLU A 331 15.23 -7.43 -11.50
CA GLU A 331 15.95 -6.81 -10.39
C GLU A 331 15.01 -5.86 -9.66
N VAL A 332 15.00 -5.96 -8.33
CA VAL A 332 14.26 -5.07 -7.44
C VAL A 332 15.17 -4.54 -6.34
N ASN A 333 14.83 -3.36 -5.82
CA ASN A 333 15.49 -2.78 -4.67
C ASN A 333 14.79 -3.25 -3.38
N TYR A 334 15.46 -4.09 -2.61
CA TYR A 334 14.94 -4.60 -1.34
C TYR A 334 15.56 -3.83 -0.17
N VAL A 335 14.71 -3.20 0.64
CA VAL A 335 15.14 -2.40 1.80
C VAL A 335 15.18 -3.28 3.05
N PHE A 336 16.31 -3.27 3.76
CA PHE A 336 16.52 -4.07 5.00
C PHE A 336 16.43 -3.22 6.26
N GLU A 337 16.80 -1.94 6.18
CA GLU A 337 16.89 -1.07 7.32
C GLU A 337 16.54 0.37 6.93
N VAL A 338 15.77 1.03 7.78
CA VAL A 338 15.42 2.44 7.65
C VAL A 338 15.89 3.23 8.88
N ASP A 339 16.13 4.52 8.69
CA ASP A 339 16.32 5.46 9.78
C ASP A 339 14.99 5.66 10.54
N ALA A 340 14.86 4.92 11.65
CA ALA A 340 13.63 4.91 12.44
C ALA A 340 13.27 6.29 13.00
N GLU A 341 14.24 7.12 13.37
CA GLU A 341 13.99 8.45 13.89
C GLU A 341 13.41 9.36 12.79
N ARG A 342 13.99 9.34 11.60
CA ARG A 342 13.47 10.09 10.44
C ARG A 342 12.09 9.61 10.04
N LEU A 343 11.85 8.30 10.03
CA LEU A 343 10.54 7.71 9.73
C LEU A 343 9.48 8.21 10.73
N ILE A 344 9.74 8.08 12.04
CA ILE A 344 8.83 8.50 13.10
C ILE A 344 8.56 10.00 13.03
N ASN A 345 9.58 10.82 12.80
CA ASN A 345 9.42 12.27 12.69
C ASN A 345 8.60 12.67 11.47
N ARG A 346 8.76 12.01 10.33
CA ARG A 346 7.94 12.24 9.13
C ARG A 346 6.47 11.86 9.38
N ILE A 347 6.20 10.70 9.93
CA ILE A 347 4.83 10.27 10.29
C ILE A 347 4.20 11.26 11.27
N LYS A 348 4.93 11.66 12.31
CA LYS A 348 4.46 12.63 13.28
C LYS A 348 4.09 13.97 12.64
N HIS A 349 4.97 14.51 11.79
CA HIS A 349 4.74 15.78 11.10
C HIS A 349 3.50 15.73 10.20
N ALA A 350 3.37 14.67 9.39
CA ALA A 350 2.22 14.47 8.51
C ALA A 350 0.89 14.39 9.29
N LEU A 351 0.89 13.75 10.46
CA LEU A 351 -0.28 13.63 11.33
C LEU A 351 -0.62 14.93 12.07
N GLN A 352 0.38 15.72 12.44
CA GLN A 352 0.19 16.98 13.16
C GLN A 352 -0.20 18.14 12.26
N TYR A 353 0.30 18.15 11.02
CA TYR A 353 0.15 19.24 10.06
C TYR A 353 -0.37 18.74 8.70
N PRO A 354 -1.52 18.03 8.69
CA PRO A 354 -2.04 17.46 7.44
C PRO A 354 -2.43 18.56 6.46
N LYS A 355 -2.11 18.37 5.18
CA LYS A 355 -2.63 19.21 4.11
C LYS A 355 -4.14 18.98 3.92
N SER A 356 -4.79 19.93 3.27
CA SER A 356 -6.19 19.90 2.87
C SER A 356 -6.34 20.26 1.39
N CYS A 357 -7.54 20.14 0.82
CA CYS A 357 -7.78 20.56 -0.57
C CYS A 357 -7.44 22.03 -0.85
N ALA A 358 -7.52 22.90 0.16
CA ALA A 358 -7.17 24.31 0.01
C ALA A 358 -5.66 24.53 -0.23
N ASP A 359 -4.82 23.57 0.10
CA ASP A 359 -3.37 23.64 -0.10
C ASP A 359 -2.94 23.26 -1.53
N PHE A 360 -3.90 22.82 -2.38
CA PHE A 360 -3.65 22.39 -3.76
C PHE A 360 -4.22 23.37 -4.81
N GLU A 361 -4.95 24.40 -4.38
CA GLU A 361 -5.47 25.50 -5.21
C GLU A 361 -4.39 26.59 -5.40
#